data_e437f12a1bdb82da0de27bd56a569dc3
#
_entry.id   e437f12a1bdb82da0de27bd56a569dc3
#
_cell.length_a   1.000
_cell.length_b   1.000
_cell.length_c   1.000
_cell.angle_alpha   90.00
_cell.angle_beta   90.00
_cell.angle_gamma   90.00
#
_symmetry.space_group_name_H-M   'P 1'
#
loop_
_entity.id
_entity.type
_entity.pdbx_description
1 polymer ?
#
loop_
_entity_poly.entity_id
_entity_poly.type
_entity_poly.pdbx_seq_one_letter_code
_entity_poly.pdbx_strand_id
1 'polypeptide(L)'
;MADVFLFDTSVYIAYIRRKEHSELVDRSTESGRVVLSSVVAMELYAGARSVAEKRLLDRFVESMKMVSAYETPREDDWARGGVLLERFTRFRGHALVRDHFRDVLVILGAVNRGAVLVSSDAHMANWGNILKRQGETLRLKVL
;
A
#
# COMPACT_ATOMS: atom_id res chain seq x y z
N MET A 1 12.95 17.33 3.23
CA MET A 1 12.36 16.80 1.99
C MET A 1 10.89 16.45 2.21
N ALA A 2 10.12 16.59 1.16
CA ALA A 2 8.70 16.27 1.24
C ALA A 2 8.47 14.74 1.26
N ASP A 3 7.45 14.31 1.99
CA ASP A 3 7.10 12.91 2.07
C ASP A 3 6.55 12.37 0.75
N VAL A 4 6.87 11.12 0.48
CA VAL A 4 6.26 10.32 -0.59
C VAL A 4 5.23 9.41 0.05
N PHE A 5 4.08 9.26 -0.59
CA PHE A 5 2.96 8.50 -0.06
C PHE A 5 2.69 7.23 -0.88
N LEU A 6 2.39 6.16 -0.17
CA LEU A 6 1.83 4.96 -0.76
C LEU A 6 0.44 4.77 -0.18
N PHE A 7 -0.58 4.92 -1.01
CA PHE A 7 -1.97 4.77 -0.57
C PHE A 7 -2.41 3.31 -0.64
N ASP A 8 -2.99 2.83 0.45
CA ASP A 8 -3.62 1.51 0.51
C ASP A 8 -4.89 1.49 -0.37
N THR A 9 -5.33 0.31 -0.74
CA THR A 9 -6.52 0.08 -1.57
C THR A 9 -7.75 0.79 -1.02
N SER A 10 -7.95 0.76 0.30
CA SER A 10 -9.10 1.40 0.95
C SER A 10 -9.19 2.90 0.66
N VAL A 11 -8.06 3.58 0.58
CA VAL A 11 -7.99 5.02 0.28
C VAL A 11 -8.42 5.30 -1.15
N TYR A 12 -7.89 4.53 -2.12
CA TYR A 12 -8.27 4.68 -3.53
C TYR A 12 -9.75 4.37 -3.77
N ILE A 13 -10.28 3.34 -3.13
CA ILE A 13 -11.70 2.99 -3.27
C ILE A 13 -12.58 4.13 -2.75
N ALA A 14 -12.26 4.67 -1.58
CA ALA A 14 -12.98 5.82 -1.03
C ALA A 14 -12.90 7.04 -1.95
N TYR A 15 -11.73 7.30 -2.51
CA TYR A 15 -11.49 8.39 -3.47
C TYR A 15 -12.32 8.21 -4.76
N ILE A 16 -12.23 7.03 -5.38
CA ILE A 16 -12.88 6.76 -6.67
C ILE A 16 -14.41 6.77 -6.52
N ARG A 17 -14.93 6.17 -5.46
CA ARG A 17 -16.38 5.93 -5.32
C ARG A 17 -17.14 6.99 -4.55
N ARG A 18 -16.49 7.62 -3.58
CA ARG A 18 -17.14 8.59 -2.70
C ARG A 18 -16.48 9.95 -2.69
N LYS A 19 -15.43 10.13 -3.47
CA LYS A 19 -14.62 11.36 -3.53
C LYS A 19 -14.06 11.77 -2.16
N GLU A 20 -13.88 10.79 -1.27
CA GLU A 20 -13.25 11.01 0.02
C GLU A 20 -11.74 11.16 -0.14
N HIS A 21 -11.13 11.94 0.72
CA HIS A 21 -9.68 12.19 0.73
C HIS A 21 -9.14 12.82 -0.56
N SER A 22 -10.02 13.44 -1.35
CA SER A 22 -9.66 14.00 -2.68
C SER A 22 -8.54 15.02 -2.58
N GLU A 23 -8.55 15.88 -1.58
CA GLU A 23 -7.51 16.89 -1.41
C GLU A 23 -6.14 16.26 -1.24
N LEU A 24 -6.03 15.26 -0.36
CA LEU A 24 -4.77 14.57 -0.11
C LEU A 24 -4.29 13.82 -1.35
N VAL A 25 -5.16 13.02 -1.99
CA VAL A 25 -4.80 12.20 -3.15
C VAL A 25 -4.44 13.07 -4.34
N ASP A 26 -5.26 14.07 -4.67
CA ASP A 26 -5.02 14.95 -5.82
C ASP A 26 -3.75 15.76 -5.65
N ARG A 27 -3.58 16.38 -4.49
CA ARG A 27 -2.41 17.20 -4.20
C ARG A 27 -1.12 16.37 -4.25
N SER A 28 -1.14 15.19 -3.65
CA SER A 28 0.03 14.29 -3.65
C SER A 28 0.36 13.81 -5.06
N THR A 29 -0.65 13.46 -5.84
CA THR A 29 -0.47 13.00 -7.23
C THR A 29 0.07 14.13 -8.11
N GLU A 30 -0.51 15.31 -8.03
CA GLU A 30 -0.09 16.47 -8.82
C GLU A 30 1.35 16.89 -8.50
N SER A 31 1.78 16.74 -7.25
CA SER A 31 3.14 17.07 -6.83
C SER A 31 4.15 15.93 -7.07
N GLY A 32 3.73 14.82 -7.68
CA GLY A 32 4.62 13.69 -7.97
C GLY A 32 5.11 12.94 -6.75
N ARG A 33 4.33 12.94 -5.67
CA ARG A 33 4.70 12.33 -4.38
C ARG A 33 3.94 11.05 -4.07
N VAL A 34 3.51 10.33 -5.08
CA VAL A 34 2.77 9.08 -4.91
C VAL A 34 3.55 7.94 -5.52
N VAL A 35 3.59 6.83 -4.79
CA VAL A 35 4.05 5.53 -5.27
C VAL A 35 2.84 4.61 -5.31
N LEU A 36 2.62 3.94 -6.43
CA LEU A 36 1.56 2.95 -6.58
C LEU A 36 2.14 1.56 -6.37
N SER A 37 1.59 0.84 -5.40
CA SER A 37 1.90 -0.58 -5.21
C SER A 37 1.21 -1.43 -6.26
N SER A 38 1.93 -2.37 -6.88
CA SER A 38 1.33 -3.33 -7.81
C SER A 38 0.31 -4.24 -7.13
N VAL A 39 0.46 -4.50 -5.83
CA VAL A 39 -0.51 -5.27 -5.04
C VAL A 39 -1.81 -4.49 -4.92
N VAL A 40 -1.72 -3.20 -4.62
CA VAL A 40 -2.88 -2.30 -4.59
C VAL A 40 -3.54 -2.21 -5.97
N ALA A 41 -2.75 -2.06 -7.03
CA ALA A 41 -3.26 -2.04 -8.40
C ALA A 41 -4.05 -3.31 -8.73
N MET A 42 -3.51 -4.49 -8.34
CA MET A 42 -4.21 -5.76 -8.53
C MET A 42 -5.59 -5.74 -7.85
N GLU A 43 -5.67 -5.26 -6.62
CA GLU A 43 -6.93 -5.20 -5.88
C GLU A 43 -7.91 -4.21 -6.53
N LEU A 44 -7.41 -3.08 -7.01
CA LEU A 44 -8.23 -2.09 -7.71
C LEU A 44 -8.79 -2.65 -9.02
N TYR A 45 -7.98 -3.36 -9.80
CA TYR A 45 -8.45 -4.03 -11.01
C TYR A 45 -9.51 -5.09 -10.71
N ALA A 46 -9.25 -5.91 -9.70
CA ALA A 46 -10.19 -6.96 -9.30
C ALA A 46 -11.56 -6.40 -8.87
N GLY A 47 -11.56 -5.20 -8.30
CA GLY A 47 -12.78 -4.51 -7.87
C GLY A 47 -13.37 -3.53 -8.88
N ALA A 48 -12.82 -3.42 -10.08
CA ALA A 48 -13.33 -2.49 -11.09
C ALA A 48 -14.76 -2.83 -11.50
N ARG A 49 -15.62 -1.82 -11.52
CA ARG A 49 -17.07 -1.98 -11.77
C ARG A 49 -17.49 -1.72 -13.20
N SER A 50 -16.57 -1.22 -14.03
CA SER A 50 -16.89 -0.86 -15.42
C SER A 50 -15.64 -0.86 -16.28
N VAL A 51 -15.84 -0.87 -17.60
CA VAL A 51 -14.77 -0.70 -18.58
C VAL A 51 -14.10 0.68 -18.42
N ALA A 52 -14.88 1.69 -18.07
CA ALA A 52 -14.36 3.04 -17.87
C ALA A 52 -13.42 3.11 -16.65
N GLU A 53 -13.78 2.47 -15.52
CA GLU A 53 -12.89 2.38 -14.36
C GLU A 53 -11.60 1.64 -14.71
N LYS A 54 -11.71 0.52 -15.42
CA LYS A 54 -10.53 -0.25 -15.85
C LYS A 54 -9.60 0.59 -16.72
N ARG A 55 -10.14 1.36 -17.65
CA ARG A 55 -9.32 2.25 -18.50
C ARG A 55 -8.63 3.35 -17.71
N LEU A 56 -9.30 3.90 -16.70
CA LEU A 56 -8.69 4.87 -15.79
C LEU A 56 -7.51 4.25 -15.03
N LEU A 57 -7.69 3.02 -14.54
CA LEU A 57 -6.63 2.29 -13.87
C LEU A 57 -5.46 1.99 -14.82
N ASP A 58 -5.74 1.59 -16.06
CA ASP A 58 -4.71 1.36 -17.07
C ASP A 58 -3.84 2.62 -17.28
N ARG A 59 -4.48 3.78 -17.43
CA ARG A 59 -3.76 5.05 -17.59
C ARG A 59 -2.96 5.42 -16.35
N PHE A 60 -3.52 5.20 -15.17
CA PHE A 60 -2.83 5.50 -13.92
C PHE A 60 -1.59 4.62 -13.75
N VAL A 61 -1.73 3.32 -13.96
CA VAL A 61 -0.61 2.37 -13.87
C VAL A 61 0.49 2.74 -14.86
N GLU A 62 0.13 3.02 -16.11
CA GLU A 62 1.12 3.43 -17.12
C GLU A 62 1.84 4.72 -16.73
N SER A 63 1.10 5.71 -16.22
CA SER A 63 1.69 6.97 -15.75
C SER A 63 2.69 6.71 -14.62
N MET A 64 2.35 5.85 -13.67
CA MET A 64 3.25 5.53 -12.55
C MET A 64 4.50 4.79 -13.01
N LYS A 65 4.36 3.88 -13.97
CA LYS A 65 5.51 3.18 -14.56
C LYS A 65 6.44 4.16 -15.27
N MET A 66 5.89 5.11 -16.01
CA MET A 66 6.68 6.10 -16.75
C MET A 66 7.56 6.97 -15.85
N VAL A 67 7.12 7.24 -14.63
CA VAL A 67 7.88 8.06 -13.67
C VAL A 67 8.59 7.21 -12.61
N SER A 68 8.71 5.91 -12.84
CA SER A 68 9.36 4.96 -11.92
C SER A 68 8.76 4.97 -10.51
N ALA A 69 7.45 5.19 -10.43
CA ALA A 69 6.70 5.25 -9.18
C ALA A 69 5.75 4.04 -9.02
N TYR A 70 6.01 2.95 -9.72
CA TYR A 70 5.25 1.70 -9.62
C TYR A 70 6.08 0.68 -8.84
N GLU A 71 5.68 0.39 -7.61
CA GLU A 71 6.42 -0.51 -6.72
C GLU A 71 5.84 -1.91 -6.78
N THR A 72 6.65 -2.87 -7.21
CA THR A 72 6.27 -4.28 -7.18
C THR A 72 7.08 -5.00 -6.12
N PRO A 73 6.54 -6.07 -5.49
CA PRO A 73 7.31 -6.83 -4.50
C PRO A 73 8.63 -7.32 -5.08
N ARG A 74 9.69 -7.13 -4.30
CA ARG A 74 11.02 -7.61 -4.64
C ARG A 74 11.12 -9.10 -4.31
N GLU A 75 12.08 -9.77 -4.91
CA GLU A 75 12.27 -11.20 -4.69
C GLU A 75 12.34 -11.56 -3.19
N ASP A 76 13.12 -10.81 -2.43
CA ASP A 76 13.30 -11.07 -1.00
C ASP A 76 12.09 -10.61 -0.13
N ASP A 77 11.18 -9.81 -0.64
CA ASP A 77 9.99 -9.39 0.09
C ASP A 77 9.07 -10.57 0.43
N TRP A 78 9.07 -11.61 -0.39
CA TRP A 78 8.26 -12.80 -0.14
C TRP A 78 8.72 -13.51 1.13
N ALA A 79 10.02 -13.75 1.28
CA ALA A 79 10.57 -14.36 2.50
C ALA A 79 10.41 -13.43 3.70
N ARG A 80 10.68 -12.14 3.54
CA ARG A 80 10.50 -11.14 4.61
C ARG A 80 9.05 -11.09 5.05
N GLY A 81 8.11 -11.15 4.10
CA GLY A 81 6.68 -11.20 4.40
C GLY A 81 6.29 -12.41 5.21
N GLY A 82 6.83 -13.57 4.89
CA GLY A 82 6.64 -14.79 5.66
C GLY A 82 7.14 -14.67 7.09
N VAL A 83 8.29 -14.04 7.28
CA VAL A 83 8.85 -13.77 8.62
C VAL A 83 7.94 -12.84 9.42
N LEU A 84 7.41 -11.78 8.79
CA LEU A 84 6.48 -10.88 9.46
C LEU A 84 5.18 -11.59 9.88
N LEU A 85 4.65 -12.45 9.02
CA LEU A 85 3.46 -13.25 9.33
C LEU A 85 3.70 -14.20 10.52
N GLU A 86 4.84 -14.85 10.54
CA GLU A 86 5.23 -15.72 11.66
C GLU A 86 5.34 -14.92 12.98
N ARG A 87 5.95 -13.75 12.94
CA ARG A 87 6.07 -12.89 14.12
C ARG A 87 4.74 -12.34 14.57
N PHE A 88 3.87 -12.00 13.65
CA PHE A 88 2.50 -11.57 13.99
C PHE A 88 1.77 -12.69 14.74
N THR A 89 1.84 -13.92 14.24
CA THR A 89 1.24 -15.09 14.89
C THR A 89 1.80 -15.29 16.31
N ARG A 90 3.10 -15.10 16.47
CA ARG A 90 3.76 -15.26 17.76
C ARG A 90 3.37 -14.21 18.80
N PHE A 91 3.24 -12.94 18.38
CA PHE A 91 3.08 -11.82 19.31
C PHE A 91 1.65 -11.30 19.42
N ARG A 92 0.80 -11.56 18.43
CA ARG A 92 -0.54 -10.98 18.35
C ARG A 92 -1.66 -12.01 18.23
N GLY A 93 -1.34 -13.26 17.98
CA GLY A 93 -2.29 -14.30 17.73
C GLY A 93 -2.25 -14.79 16.30
N HIS A 94 -3.09 -15.75 15.97
CA HIS A 94 -3.04 -16.45 14.70
C HIS A 94 -3.26 -15.54 13.49
N ALA A 95 -2.36 -15.61 12.51
CA ALA A 95 -2.46 -14.89 11.24
C ALA A 95 -2.35 -15.88 10.09
N LEU A 96 -3.37 -15.92 9.24
CA LEU A 96 -3.35 -16.75 8.04
C LEU A 96 -2.71 -16.00 6.88
N VAL A 97 -1.82 -16.67 6.15
CA VAL A 97 -1.14 -16.10 4.97
C VAL A 97 -2.16 -15.54 3.97
N ARG A 98 -3.22 -16.30 3.66
CA ARG A 98 -4.26 -15.90 2.69
C ARG A 98 -4.98 -14.60 3.07
N ASP A 99 -5.06 -14.27 4.35
CA ASP A 99 -5.79 -13.10 4.83
C ASP A 99 -4.91 -11.85 4.93
N HIS A 100 -3.59 -12.03 5.06
CA HIS A 100 -2.66 -10.93 5.37
C HIS A 100 -1.51 -10.73 4.40
N PHE A 101 -1.30 -11.62 3.42
CA PHE A 101 -0.13 -11.52 2.54
C PHE A 101 -0.11 -10.23 1.72
N ARG A 102 -1.28 -9.73 1.32
CA ARG A 102 -1.39 -8.48 0.57
C ARG A 102 -0.96 -7.30 1.42
N ASP A 103 -1.44 -7.22 2.65
CA ASP A 103 -1.07 -6.16 3.59
C ASP A 103 0.43 -6.12 3.82
N VAL A 104 1.01 -7.29 4.06
CA VAL A 104 2.46 -7.42 4.29
C VAL A 104 3.27 -6.96 3.10
N LEU A 105 2.87 -7.32 1.88
CA LEU A 105 3.57 -6.91 0.66
C LEU A 105 3.43 -5.40 0.41
N VAL A 106 2.26 -4.82 0.69
CA VAL A 106 2.06 -3.37 0.60
C VAL A 106 2.94 -2.63 1.60
N ILE A 107 2.98 -3.11 2.84
CA ILE A 107 3.81 -2.55 3.91
C ILE A 107 5.29 -2.58 3.53
N LEU A 108 5.78 -3.72 3.05
CA LEU A 108 7.18 -3.85 2.62
C LEU A 108 7.51 -2.93 1.45
N GLY A 109 6.57 -2.74 0.52
CA GLY A 109 6.73 -1.77 -0.55
C GLY A 109 6.91 -0.34 -0.02
N ALA A 110 6.12 0.05 0.97
CA ALA A 110 6.26 1.36 1.60
C ALA A 110 7.62 1.50 2.31
N VAL A 111 8.04 0.49 3.06
CA VAL A 111 9.34 0.46 3.72
C VAL A 111 10.49 0.58 2.71
N ASN A 112 10.43 -0.20 1.63
CA ASN A 112 11.45 -0.20 0.58
C ASN A 112 11.60 1.16 -0.11
N ARG A 113 10.51 1.90 -0.23
CA ARG A 113 10.51 3.23 -0.86
C ARG A 113 10.72 4.38 0.13
N GLY A 114 10.77 4.09 1.43
CA GLY A 114 10.78 5.14 2.43
C GLY A 114 9.52 6.00 2.39
N ALA A 115 8.41 5.42 1.93
CA ALA A 115 7.13 6.13 1.78
C ALA A 115 6.31 6.08 3.05
N VAL A 116 5.42 7.06 3.22
CA VAL A 116 4.38 7.01 4.24
C VAL A 116 3.23 6.15 3.71
N LEU A 117 2.93 5.06 4.39
CA LEU A 117 1.74 4.26 4.08
C LEU A 117 0.51 4.98 4.62
N VAL A 118 -0.43 5.25 3.74
CA VAL A 118 -1.71 5.88 4.11
C VAL A 118 -2.82 4.85 3.98
N SER A 119 -3.53 4.59 5.06
CA SER A 119 -4.56 3.57 5.11
C SER A 119 -5.75 4.03 5.95
N SER A 120 -6.94 3.52 5.65
CA SER A 120 -8.12 3.69 6.49
C SER A 120 -8.22 2.61 7.58
N ASP A 121 -7.32 1.64 7.56
CA ASP A 121 -7.31 0.52 8.51
C ASP A 121 -6.35 0.78 9.66
N ALA A 122 -6.92 1.01 10.85
CA ALA A 122 -6.13 1.24 12.07
C ALA A 122 -5.29 0.01 12.48
N HIS A 123 -5.67 -1.19 12.06
CA HIS A 123 -4.93 -2.42 12.37
C HIS A 123 -3.55 -2.47 11.71
N MET A 124 -3.31 -1.64 10.68
CA MET A 124 -1.98 -1.50 10.07
C MET A 124 -0.89 -1.12 11.09
N ALA A 125 -1.26 -0.43 12.17
CA ALA A 125 -0.31 -0.08 13.24
C ALA A 125 0.30 -1.32 13.91
N ASN A 126 -0.40 -2.44 13.94
CA ASN A 126 0.12 -3.69 14.53
C ASN A 126 1.34 -4.19 13.74
N TRP A 127 1.32 -4.06 12.42
CA TRP A 127 2.47 -4.43 11.58
C TRP A 127 3.65 -3.50 11.81
N GLY A 128 3.39 -2.21 12.00
CA GLY A 128 4.42 -1.23 12.32
C GLY A 128 5.16 -1.59 13.61
N ASN A 129 4.44 -2.06 14.63
CA ASN A 129 5.04 -2.49 15.88
C ASN A 129 5.94 -3.71 15.71
N ILE A 130 5.55 -4.66 14.85
CA ILE A 130 6.35 -5.85 14.57
C ILE A 130 7.62 -5.48 13.80
N LEU A 131 7.51 -4.61 12.80
CA LEU A 131 8.67 -4.11 12.05
C LEU A 131 9.66 -3.40 12.95
N LYS A 132 9.18 -2.58 13.88
CA LYS A 132 10.02 -1.85 14.84
C LYS A 132 10.86 -2.80 15.66
N ARG A 133 10.33 -3.95 16.06
CA ARG A 133 11.08 -4.98 16.78
C ARG A 133 12.20 -5.60 15.96
N GLN A 134 12.13 -5.48 14.63
CA GLN A 134 13.15 -5.95 13.69
C GLN A 134 14.13 -4.85 13.29
N GLY A 135 14.04 -3.67 13.88
CA GLY A 135 14.88 -2.53 13.55
C GLY A 135 14.46 -1.79 12.29
N GLU A 136 13.25 -2.05 11.77
CA GLU A 136 12.70 -1.36 10.61
C GLU A 136 11.60 -0.39 11.03
N THR A 137 11.39 0.65 10.24
CA THR A 137 10.39 1.67 10.54
C THR A 137 9.36 1.76 9.42
N LEU A 138 8.10 1.58 9.80
CA LEU A 138 6.97 1.90 8.93
C LEU A 138 6.44 3.27 9.35
N ARG A 139 6.43 4.21 8.41
CA ARG A 139 5.75 5.48 8.61
C ARG A 139 4.31 5.30 8.16
N LEU A 140 3.35 5.52 9.05
CA LEU A 140 1.95 5.22 8.83
C LEU A 140 1.08 6.43 9.13
N LYS A 141 0.14 6.71 8.24
CA LYS A 141 -0.93 7.68 8.46
C LYS A 141 -2.27 6.96 8.32
N VAL A 142 -3.03 6.93 9.40
CA VAL A 142 -4.40 6.36 9.39
C VAL A 142 -5.41 7.48 9.21
N LEU A 143 -6.28 7.32 8.22
CA LEU A 143 -7.31 8.30 7.89
C LEU A 143 -8.64 8.03 8.60
#